data_d54a8ea760b464e389bc3ab9a1b565b6
#
_entry.id   d54a8ea760b464e389bc3ab9a1b565b6
#
_cell.length_a   1.000
_cell.length_b   1.000
_cell.length_c   1.000
_cell.angle_alpha   90.00
_cell.angle_beta   90.00
_cell.angle_gamma   90.00
#
_symmetry.space_group_name_H-M   'P 1'
#
loop_
_entity.id
_entity.type
_entity.pdbx_description
1 polymer ?
#
loop_
_entity_poly.entity_id
_entity_poly.type
_entity_poly.pdbx_seq_one_letter_code
_entity_poly.pdbx_strand_id
1 'polypeptide(L)'
;MKSRRIILISSLTIIVLLAFGFVASKSDIYFEISKNLELFGKVYKEISFNYVDDIDPQEFMRAGIKGMLSKLDPYTVFIDEKNQDDIDLLTDGKYGGVGISIGVRNDKVTILEVLDGYSAQKQGIRIGDVVIGIGDTKVTTEIIDEISSLVKGEPGTPVQLKILRSSETDTMEFNLIREEVIVKNLVFADFYPENSNNVYLKLSNFSRSAGDEIRSSLKRLKDKKEIKSIVLDLRGNPGGLLDVAVDICDKFLKKDL
;
A
#
# COMPACT_ATOMS: atom_id res chain seq x y z
N MET A 1 -47.05 36.97 35.31
CA MET A 1 -45.63 37.21 34.94
C MET A 1 -44.64 36.38 35.76
N LYS A 2 -44.83 36.10 37.01
CA LYS A 2 -43.89 35.31 37.86
C LYS A 2 -43.74 33.86 37.40
N SER A 3 -44.78 33.16 36.99
CA SER A 3 -44.72 31.74 36.57
C SER A 3 -43.91 31.50 35.28
N ARG A 4 -43.99 32.39 34.29
CA ARG A 4 -43.19 32.30 33.05
C ARG A 4 -41.70 32.50 33.32
N ARG A 5 -41.30 33.33 34.28
CA ARG A 5 -39.91 33.50 34.68
C ARG A 5 -39.36 32.25 35.38
N ILE A 6 -40.16 31.58 36.20
CA ILE A 6 -39.75 30.35 36.88
C ILE A 6 -39.57 29.21 35.88
N ILE A 7 -40.42 29.08 34.86
CA ILE A 7 -40.29 28.09 33.80
C ILE A 7 -39.05 28.34 32.96
N LEU A 8 -38.75 29.58 32.61
CA LEU A 8 -37.52 29.95 31.86
C LEU A 8 -36.25 29.66 32.67
N ILE A 9 -36.24 29.93 33.96
CA ILE A 9 -35.08 29.67 34.79
C ILE A 9 -34.87 28.14 34.97
N SER A 10 -35.96 27.37 35.19
CA SER A 10 -35.86 25.92 35.32
C SER A 10 -35.39 25.25 33.98
N SER A 11 -35.89 25.70 32.82
CA SER A 11 -35.43 25.17 31.53
C SER A 11 -33.94 25.51 31.26
N LEU A 12 -33.48 26.69 31.61
CA LEU A 12 -32.11 27.10 31.49
C LEU A 12 -31.17 26.26 32.38
N THR A 13 -31.62 25.99 33.62
CA THR A 13 -30.87 25.14 34.58
C THR A 13 -30.73 23.71 34.06
N ILE A 14 -31.78 23.15 33.48
CA ILE A 14 -31.78 21.81 32.90
C ILE A 14 -30.83 21.74 31.69
N ILE A 15 -30.83 22.76 30.80
CA ILE A 15 -29.92 22.83 29.65
C ILE A 15 -28.47 22.92 30.11
N VAL A 16 -28.18 23.72 31.14
CA VAL A 16 -26.83 23.83 31.73
C VAL A 16 -26.36 22.50 32.33
N LEU A 17 -27.23 21.79 33.07
CA LEU A 17 -26.93 20.49 33.65
C LEU A 17 -26.68 19.42 32.59
N LEU A 18 -27.45 19.42 31.48
CA LEU A 18 -27.25 18.51 30.35
C LEU A 18 -25.97 18.82 29.63
N ALA A 19 -25.60 20.09 29.42
CA ALA A 19 -24.33 20.50 28.81
C ALA A 19 -23.15 20.10 29.68
N PHE A 20 -23.21 20.24 30.99
CA PHE A 20 -22.15 19.80 31.90
C PHE A 20 -22.01 18.27 31.94
N GLY A 21 -23.10 17.49 31.86
CA GLY A 21 -23.05 16.04 31.78
C GLY A 21 -22.37 15.52 30.52
N PHE A 22 -22.53 16.23 29.38
CA PHE A 22 -21.90 15.86 28.10
C PHE A 22 -20.38 16.14 28.06
N VAL A 23 -19.95 17.18 28.79
CA VAL A 23 -18.51 17.53 28.89
C VAL A 23 -17.75 16.55 29.80
N ALA A 24 -18.37 16.08 30.87
CA ALA A 24 -17.76 15.13 31.81
C ALA A 24 -17.43 13.77 31.17
N SER A 25 -18.32 13.28 30.27
CA SER A 25 -18.14 11.96 29.62
C SER A 25 -16.94 11.89 28.64
N LYS A 26 -16.49 13.01 28.07
CA LYS A 26 -15.33 13.04 27.19
C LYS A 26 -14.00 13.22 27.92
N SER A 27 -14.01 13.78 29.13
CA SER A 27 -12.79 14.02 29.91
C SER A 27 -12.13 12.71 30.38
N ASP A 28 -12.90 11.66 30.63
CA ASP A 28 -12.37 10.38 31.09
C ASP A 28 -11.51 9.67 30.04
N ILE A 29 -11.92 9.70 28.78
CA ILE A 29 -11.16 9.08 27.68
C ILE A 29 -9.83 9.78 27.44
N TYR A 30 -9.82 11.11 27.43
CA TYR A 30 -8.58 11.88 27.24
C TYR A 30 -7.62 11.70 28.42
N PHE A 31 -8.15 11.62 29.63
CA PHE A 31 -7.34 11.35 30.81
C PHE A 31 -6.71 9.95 30.75
N GLU A 32 -7.47 8.92 30.42
CA GLU A 32 -6.97 7.55 30.24
C GLU A 32 -5.91 7.47 29.16
N ILE A 33 -6.14 8.10 28.00
CA ILE A 33 -5.13 8.17 26.92
C ILE A 33 -3.86 8.82 27.39
N SER A 34 -3.93 9.98 28.05
CA SER A 34 -2.77 10.70 28.54
C SER A 34 -1.97 9.89 29.56
N LYS A 35 -2.67 9.24 30.50
CA LYS A 35 -2.06 8.36 31.51
C LYS A 35 -1.35 7.16 30.87
N ASN A 36 -1.96 6.54 29.87
CA ASN A 36 -1.38 5.40 29.18
C ASN A 36 -0.18 5.80 28.31
N LEU A 37 -0.22 6.97 27.65
CA LEU A 37 0.93 7.52 26.93
C LEU A 37 2.09 7.84 27.86
N GLU A 38 1.83 8.41 29.05
CA GLU A 38 2.86 8.66 30.05
C GLU A 38 3.50 7.34 30.53
N LEU A 39 2.70 6.32 30.79
CA LEU A 39 3.18 5.00 31.18
C LEU A 39 4.02 4.37 30.07
N PHE A 40 3.53 4.38 28.81
CA PHE A 40 4.26 3.88 27.66
C PHE A 40 5.60 4.59 27.49
N GLY A 41 5.60 5.93 27.58
CA GLY A 41 6.82 6.73 27.45
C GLY A 41 7.84 6.44 28.55
N LYS A 42 7.40 6.20 29.81
CA LYS A 42 8.28 5.79 30.91
C LYS A 42 8.92 4.42 30.65
N VAL A 43 8.13 3.44 30.25
CA VAL A 43 8.61 2.08 29.95
C VAL A 43 9.57 2.09 28.77
N TYR A 44 9.21 2.79 27.70
CA TYR A 44 10.05 2.95 26.52
C TYR A 44 11.41 3.57 26.87
N LYS A 45 11.40 4.67 27.64
CA LYS A 45 12.61 5.34 28.08
C LYS A 45 13.48 4.45 28.98
N GLU A 46 12.86 3.77 29.94
CA GLU A 46 13.56 2.88 30.87
C GLU A 46 14.28 1.76 30.12
N ILE A 47 13.60 1.10 29.18
CA ILE A 47 14.21 0.04 28.38
C ILE A 47 15.32 0.62 27.49
N SER A 48 15.08 1.73 26.79
CA SER A 48 16.05 2.32 25.87
C SER A 48 17.37 2.76 26.54
N PHE A 49 17.34 3.08 27.84
CA PHE A 49 18.53 3.52 28.56
C PHE A 49 19.19 2.44 29.42
N ASN A 50 18.42 1.46 29.88
CA ASN A 50 18.87 0.53 30.93
C ASN A 50 18.84 -0.94 30.49
N TYR A 51 18.46 -1.25 29.25
CA TYR A 51 18.55 -2.64 28.77
C TYR A 51 20.01 -3.05 28.60
N VAL A 52 20.27 -4.37 28.75
CA VAL A 52 21.63 -4.93 28.76
C VAL A 52 22.33 -4.82 27.40
N ASP A 53 21.56 -4.93 26.31
CA ASP A 53 22.06 -4.82 24.93
C ASP A 53 21.69 -3.44 24.34
N ASP A 54 22.45 -3.01 23.34
CA ASP A 54 22.15 -1.79 22.58
C ASP A 54 20.85 -1.96 21.78
N ILE A 55 19.90 -1.08 22.02
CA ILE A 55 18.61 -1.03 21.33
C ILE A 55 18.57 0.17 20.41
N ASP A 56 18.21 -0.03 19.13
CA ASP A 56 17.83 1.08 18.26
C ASP A 56 16.47 1.65 18.71
N PRO A 57 16.43 2.90 19.21
CA PRO A 57 15.20 3.50 19.70
C PRO A 57 14.10 3.59 18.63
N GLN A 58 14.46 3.80 17.36
CA GLN A 58 13.47 3.90 16.28
C GLN A 58 12.84 2.56 15.97
N GLU A 59 13.65 1.51 15.84
CA GLU A 59 13.14 0.15 15.60
C GLU A 59 12.30 -0.35 16.77
N PHE A 60 12.72 -0.05 18.00
CA PHE A 60 11.96 -0.43 19.19
C PHE A 60 10.61 0.28 19.26
N MET A 61 10.53 1.57 18.90
CA MET A 61 9.26 2.29 18.79
C MET A 61 8.36 1.69 17.71
N ARG A 62 8.92 1.37 16.53
CA ARG A 62 8.17 0.73 15.43
C ARG A 62 7.60 -0.63 15.85
N ALA A 63 8.38 -1.43 16.56
CA ALA A 63 7.92 -2.71 17.10
C ALA A 63 6.73 -2.52 18.05
N GLY A 64 6.78 -1.50 18.91
CA GLY A 64 5.68 -1.11 19.80
C GLY A 64 4.41 -0.74 19.03
N ILE A 65 4.54 0.11 18.01
CA ILE A 65 3.41 0.52 17.14
C ILE A 65 2.82 -0.70 16.41
N LYS A 66 3.66 -1.55 15.79
CA LYS A 66 3.22 -2.80 15.14
C LYS A 66 2.48 -3.72 16.12
N GLY A 67 2.99 -3.84 17.35
CA GLY A 67 2.35 -4.61 18.42
C GLY A 67 0.95 -4.09 18.80
N MET A 68 0.76 -2.78 18.85
CA MET A 68 -0.57 -2.18 19.09
C MET A 68 -1.51 -2.46 17.92
N LEU A 69 -1.08 -2.26 16.68
CA LEU A 69 -1.89 -2.46 15.48
C LEU A 69 -2.27 -3.93 15.26
N SER A 70 -1.43 -4.88 15.68
CA SER A 70 -1.73 -6.31 15.58
C SER A 70 -2.96 -6.76 16.39
N LYS A 71 -3.49 -5.90 17.27
CA LYS A 71 -4.74 -6.12 18.02
C LYS A 71 -5.99 -5.60 17.31
N LEU A 72 -5.79 -4.91 16.20
CA LEU A 72 -6.86 -4.41 15.35
C LEU A 72 -7.15 -5.41 14.20
N ASP A 73 -7.65 -4.92 13.10
CA ASP A 73 -7.88 -5.72 11.90
C ASP A 73 -6.57 -5.90 11.09
N PRO A 74 -6.50 -6.88 10.18
CA PRO A 74 -5.30 -7.14 9.39
C PRO A 74 -5.00 -6.08 8.31
N TYR A 75 -5.90 -5.12 8.09
CA TYR A 75 -5.75 -4.07 7.08
C TYR A 75 -5.18 -2.78 7.68
N THR A 76 -5.25 -2.63 9.01
CA THR A 76 -4.68 -1.49 9.72
C THR A 76 -3.19 -1.69 9.89
N VAL A 77 -2.39 -1.00 9.08
CA VAL A 77 -0.93 -1.09 9.06
C VAL A 77 -0.27 0.25 9.35
N PHE A 78 0.90 0.21 9.96
CA PHE A 78 1.75 1.39 10.12
C PHE A 78 2.69 1.49 8.92
N ILE A 79 2.63 2.61 8.22
CA ILE A 79 3.50 2.93 7.11
C ILE A 79 4.43 4.04 7.59
N ASP A 80 5.72 3.76 7.62
CA ASP A 80 6.74 4.74 7.98
C ASP A 80 7.37 5.40 6.73
N GLU A 81 8.25 6.37 6.96
CA GLU A 81 8.93 7.09 5.88
C GLU A 81 9.74 6.18 4.94
N LYS A 82 10.22 5.04 5.44
CA LYS A 82 10.96 4.05 4.62
C LYS A 82 10.06 3.29 3.64
N ASN A 83 8.76 3.26 3.91
CA ASN A 83 7.77 2.54 3.10
C ASN A 83 6.88 3.51 2.29
N GLN A 84 7.33 4.73 2.04
CA GLN A 84 6.58 5.72 1.26
C GLN A 84 6.35 5.25 -0.17
N ASP A 85 7.31 4.55 -0.76
CA ASP A 85 7.17 3.93 -2.09
C ASP A 85 5.99 2.96 -2.18
N ASP A 86 5.64 2.28 -1.09
CA ASP A 86 4.48 1.38 -1.04
C ASP A 86 3.15 2.16 -1.03
N ILE A 87 3.13 3.33 -0.38
CA ILE A 87 1.98 4.26 -0.46
C ILE A 87 1.84 4.80 -1.88
N ASP A 88 2.92 5.27 -2.48
CA ASP A 88 2.93 5.83 -3.83
C ASP A 88 2.47 4.78 -4.85
N LEU A 89 2.90 3.53 -4.66
CA LEU A 89 2.42 2.41 -5.47
C LEU A 89 0.91 2.17 -5.29
N LEU A 90 0.40 2.19 -4.06
CA LEU A 90 -1.02 1.97 -3.77
C LEU A 90 -1.89 3.15 -4.21
N THR A 91 -1.39 4.39 -4.09
CA THR A 91 -2.16 5.60 -4.38
C THR A 91 -2.01 6.06 -5.82
N ASP A 92 -0.79 6.16 -6.31
CA ASP A 92 -0.49 6.72 -7.65
C ASP A 92 -0.21 5.63 -8.69
N GLY A 93 -0.01 4.38 -8.25
CA GLY A 93 0.35 3.27 -9.13
C GLY A 93 1.78 3.39 -9.66
N LYS A 94 2.65 4.11 -8.94
CA LYS A 94 4.02 4.41 -9.35
C LYS A 94 4.98 4.17 -8.20
N TYR A 95 6.22 3.82 -8.54
CA TYR A 95 7.32 3.75 -7.58
C TYR A 95 8.66 3.93 -8.29
N GLY A 96 9.69 4.31 -7.55
CA GLY A 96 11.05 4.34 -8.06
C GLY A 96 11.69 2.95 -8.03
N GLY A 97 12.15 2.44 -9.18
CA GLY A 97 12.72 1.11 -9.25
C GLY A 97 13.28 0.76 -10.64
N VAL A 98 13.58 -0.50 -10.85
CA VAL A 98 14.23 -0.98 -12.09
C VAL A 98 13.31 -1.82 -12.99
N GLY A 99 12.03 -1.98 -12.60
CA GLY A 99 11.05 -2.72 -13.38
C GLY A 99 11.15 -4.25 -13.23
N ILE A 100 11.37 -4.75 -12.03
CA ILE A 100 11.33 -6.19 -11.71
C ILE A 100 10.41 -6.49 -10.53
N SER A 101 9.86 -7.72 -10.52
CA SER A 101 9.22 -8.32 -9.36
C SER A 101 10.09 -9.48 -8.87
N ILE A 102 10.31 -9.54 -7.56
CA ILE A 102 11.19 -10.51 -6.90
C ILE A 102 10.34 -11.35 -5.93
N GLY A 103 10.67 -12.64 -5.82
CA GLY A 103 10.04 -13.53 -4.84
C GLY A 103 10.87 -14.76 -4.57
N VAL A 104 10.43 -15.58 -3.62
CA VAL A 104 11.11 -16.83 -3.29
C VAL A 104 10.58 -17.96 -4.15
N ARG A 105 11.49 -18.67 -4.83
CA ARG A 105 11.20 -19.86 -5.61
C ARG A 105 12.31 -20.89 -5.41
N ASN A 106 11.95 -22.11 -4.97
CA ASN A 106 12.90 -23.18 -4.67
C ASN A 106 14.03 -22.72 -3.72
N ASP A 107 13.65 -22.09 -2.61
CA ASP A 107 14.54 -21.54 -1.57
C ASP A 107 15.59 -20.54 -2.09
N LYS A 108 15.28 -19.88 -3.22
CA LYS A 108 16.14 -18.85 -3.82
C LYS A 108 15.32 -17.61 -4.13
N VAL A 109 15.94 -16.45 -3.92
CA VAL A 109 15.37 -15.17 -4.33
C VAL A 109 15.50 -15.06 -5.84
N THR A 110 14.37 -15.03 -6.53
CA THR A 110 14.28 -15.18 -7.98
C THR A 110 13.47 -14.04 -8.59
N ILE A 111 13.86 -13.59 -9.78
CA ILE A 111 13.08 -12.64 -10.55
C ILE A 111 11.87 -13.34 -11.15
N LEU A 112 10.68 -12.91 -10.72
CA LEU A 112 9.39 -13.48 -11.11
C LEU A 112 8.79 -12.76 -12.33
N GLU A 113 9.08 -11.45 -12.46
CA GLU A 113 8.57 -10.62 -13.55
C GLU A 113 9.62 -9.58 -13.95
N VAL A 114 9.67 -9.24 -15.22
CA VAL A 114 10.46 -8.14 -15.78
C VAL A 114 9.52 -7.29 -16.62
N LEU A 115 9.37 -6.03 -16.25
CA LEU A 115 8.49 -5.08 -16.95
C LEU A 115 9.18 -4.55 -18.20
N ASP A 116 8.44 -4.50 -19.29
CA ASP A 116 8.94 -4.01 -20.58
C ASP A 116 9.26 -2.50 -20.54
N GLY A 117 10.37 -2.14 -21.17
CA GLY A 117 10.79 -0.76 -21.34
C GLY A 117 11.58 -0.16 -20.17
N TYR A 118 11.77 -0.89 -19.06
CA TYR A 118 12.54 -0.44 -17.91
C TYR A 118 13.99 -0.92 -17.90
N SER A 119 14.78 -0.36 -16.99
CA SER A 119 16.23 -0.56 -16.90
C SER A 119 16.65 -2.03 -16.86
N ALA A 120 15.93 -2.86 -16.10
CA ALA A 120 16.24 -4.29 -15.98
C ALA A 120 16.09 -5.02 -17.32
N GLN A 121 15.00 -4.80 -18.07
CA GLN A 121 14.79 -5.40 -19.37
C GLN A 121 15.83 -4.91 -20.38
N LYS A 122 16.08 -3.61 -20.42
CA LYS A 122 17.08 -2.99 -21.32
C LYS A 122 18.47 -3.57 -21.12
N GLN A 123 18.83 -3.93 -19.88
CA GLN A 123 20.11 -4.52 -19.53
C GLN A 123 20.16 -6.06 -19.71
N GLY A 124 19.03 -6.70 -20.02
CA GLY A 124 18.96 -8.13 -20.32
C GLY A 124 18.76 -9.04 -19.10
N ILE A 125 18.22 -8.52 -18.00
CA ILE A 125 17.71 -9.33 -16.89
C ILE A 125 16.50 -10.15 -17.37
N ARG A 126 16.35 -11.38 -16.87
CA ARG A 126 15.34 -12.33 -17.31
C ARG A 126 14.55 -12.93 -16.15
N ILE A 127 13.34 -13.32 -16.43
CA ILE A 127 12.54 -14.13 -15.49
C ILE A 127 13.28 -15.44 -15.23
N GLY A 128 13.36 -15.82 -13.94
CA GLY A 128 14.09 -16.99 -13.47
C GLY A 128 15.56 -16.75 -13.09
N ASP A 129 16.09 -15.55 -13.29
CA ASP A 129 17.39 -15.16 -12.75
C ASP A 129 17.34 -15.15 -11.22
N VAL A 130 18.35 -15.73 -10.57
CA VAL A 130 18.47 -15.78 -9.12
C VAL A 130 19.28 -14.58 -8.64
N VAL A 131 18.71 -13.75 -7.77
CA VAL A 131 19.40 -12.60 -7.17
C VAL A 131 20.24 -13.08 -5.99
N ILE A 132 21.55 -12.86 -6.05
CA ILE A 132 22.49 -13.28 -5.02
C ILE A 132 23.13 -12.09 -4.28
N GLY A 133 23.00 -10.88 -4.81
CA GLY A 133 23.52 -9.66 -4.19
C GLY A 133 22.87 -8.41 -4.77
N ILE A 134 22.76 -7.36 -3.92
CA ILE A 134 22.32 -6.02 -4.28
C ILE A 134 23.30 -5.03 -3.65
N GLY A 135 24.08 -4.34 -4.49
CA GLY A 135 25.24 -3.56 -4.02
C GLY A 135 26.20 -4.46 -3.22
N ASP A 136 26.46 -4.07 -1.99
CA ASP A 136 27.31 -4.82 -1.05
C ASP A 136 26.52 -5.83 -0.19
N THR A 137 25.19 -5.85 -0.28
CA THR A 137 24.32 -6.72 0.51
C THR A 137 24.19 -8.08 -0.17
N LYS A 138 24.53 -9.16 0.58
CA LYS A 138 24.29 -10.52 0.14
C LYS A 138 22.80 -10.86 0.32
N VAL A 139 22.16 -11.35 -0.72
CA VAL A 139 20.75 -11.70 -0.75
C VAL A 139 20.54 -13.11 -0.21
N THR A 140 19.61 -13.24 0.78
CA THR A 140 19.11 -14.50 1.31
C THR A 140 17.57 -14.45 1.37
N THR A 141 16.94 -15.61 1.55
CA THR A 141 15.46 -15.68 1.66
C THR A 141 14.92 -15.06 2.94
N GLU A 142 15.75 -14.93 3.98
CA GLU A 142 15.38 -14.37 5.29
C GLU A 142 15.14 -12.86 5.23
N ILE A 143 15.83 -12.17 4.31
CA ILE A 143 15.72 -10.71 4.14
C ILE A 143 14.83 -10.30 2.96
N ILE A 144 13.93 -11.17 2.50
CA ILE A 144 13.11 -10.92 1.29
C ILE A 144 12.34 -9.60 1.35
N ASP A 145 11.83 -9.23 2.52
CA ASP A 145 11.08 -7.99 2.73
C ASP A 145 12.00 -6.75 2.59
N GLU A 146 13.28 -6.88 2.98
CA GLU A 146 14.27 -5.81 2.86
C GLU A 146 14.78 -5.67 1.42
N ILE A 147 14.81 -6.76 0.66
CA ILE A 147 15.30 -6.78 -0.73
C ILE A 147 14.49 -5.81 -1.59
N SER A 148 13.19 -5.75 -1.38
CA SER A 148 12.31 -4.84 -2.12
C SER A 148 12.73 -3.39 -1.94
N SER A 149 13.05 -2.98 -0.73
CA SER A 149 13.52 -1.61 -0.42
C SER A 149 14.93 -1.33 -0.96
N LEU A 150 15.79 -2.33 -1.08
CA LEU A 150 17.14 -2.15 -1.66
C LEU A 150 17.08 -1.93 -3.18
N VAL A 151 16.13 -2.56 -3.87
CA VAL A 151 15.95 -2.39 -5.33
C VAL A 151 15.18 -1.12 -5.67
N LYS A 152 14.18 -0.76 -4.85
CA LYS A 152 13.46 0.51 -4.95
C LYS A 152 14.35 1.70 -4.57
N GLY A 153 13.89 2.91 -4.82
CA GLY A 153 14.54 4.16 -4.42
C GLY A 153 14.35 5.26 -5.45
N GLU A 154 14.97 6.40 -5.21
CA GLU A 154 14.80 7.62 -6.01
C GLU A 154 15.15 7.40 -7.48
N PRO A 155 14.25 7.76 -8.44
CA PRO A 155 14.53 7.69 -9.87
C PRO A 155 15.82 8.46 -10.24
N GLY A 156 16.61 7.89 -11.16
CA GLY A 156 17.91 8.41 -11.58
C GLY A 156 19.09 7.88 -10.76
N THR A 157 18.87 7.20 -9.63
CA THR A 157 19.94 6.64 -8.82
C THR A 157 20.36 5.23 -9.32
N PRO A 158 21.65 4.85 -9.21
CA PRO A 158 22.12 3.53 -9.62
C PRO A 158 21.82 2.46 -8.56
N VAL A 159 21.61 1.22 -9.00
CA VAL A 159 21.62 0.02 -8.18
C VAL A 159 22.33 -1.12 -8.91
N GLN A 160 23.23 -1.82 -8.22
CA GLN A 160 23.92 -2.98 -8.76
C GLN A 160 23.23 -4.26 -8.32
N LEU A 161 22.88 -5.12 -9.27
CA LEU A 161 22.37 -6.46 -9.02
C LEU A 161 23.41 -7.51 -9.43
N LYS A 162 23.65 -8.48 -8.54
CA LYS A 162 24.44 -9.69 -8.80
C LYS A 162 23.48 -10.85 -8.94
N ILE A 163 23.48 -11.48 -10.08
CA ILE A 163 22.56 -12.58 -10.38
C ILE A 163 23.31 -13.85 -10.80
N LEU A 164 22.68 -14.98 -10.57
CA LEU A 164 23.07 -16.29 -11.09
C LEU A 164 21.99 -16.76 -12.08
N ARG A 165 22.38 -17.00 -13.33
CA ARG A 165 21.49 -17.52 -14.37
C ARG A 165 21.75 -19.00 -14.57
N SER A 166 20.68 -19.81 -14.68
CA SER A 166 20.81 -21.28 -14.78
C SER A 166 21.61 -21.76 -15.99
N SER A 167 21.74 -20.94 -17.04
CA SER A 167 22.54 -21.24 -18.24
C SER A 167 24.01 -20.85 -18.11
N GLU A 168 24.39 -20.15 -17.04
CA GLU A 168 25.74 -19.60 -16.86
C GLU A 168 26.37 -20.18 -15.59
N THR A 169 27.68 -20.36 -15.61
CA THR A 169 28.46 -20.82 -14.44
C THR A 169 28.91 -19.68 -13.55
N ASP A 170 29.03 -18.49 -14.11
CA ASP A 170 29.57 -17.32 -13.44
C ASP A 170 28.45 -16.35 -13.00
N THR A 171 28.75 -15.62 -11.94
CA THR A 171 27.89 -14.52 -11.49
C THR A 171 27.93 -13.36 -12.49
N MET A 172 26.76 -12.87 -12.85
CA MET A 172 26.61 -11.71 -13.73
C MET A 172 26.30 -10.46 -12.88
N GLU A 173 26.94 -9.34 -13.21
CA GLU A 173 26.70 -8.05 -12.55
C GLU A 173 25.99 -7.10 -13.50
N PHE A 174 24.91 -6.47 -13.00
CA PHE A 174 24.11 -5.49 -13.75
C PHE A 174 24.07 -4.17 -12.99
N ASN A 175 24.51 -3.10 -13.66
CA ASN A 175 24.39 -1.74 -13.12
C ASN A 175 23.14 -1.09 -13.71
N LEU A 176 22.09 -1.05 -12.93
CA LEU A 176 20.78 -0.56 -13.32
C LEU A 176 20.57 0.86 -12.83
N ILE A 177 19.80 1.63 -13.56
CA ILE A 177 19.34 2.95 -13.12
C ILE A 177 17.87 2.82 -12.72
N ARG A 178 17.52 3.33 -11.55
CA ARG A 178 16.12 3.39 -11.12
C ARG A 178 15.37 4.40 -11.98
N GLU A 179 14.19 4.02 -12.39
CA GLU A 179 13.27 4.84 -13.19
C GLU A 179 11.93 4.93 -12.47
N GLU A 180 11.08 5.92 -12.79
CA GLU A 180 9.68 5.92 -12.33
C GLU A 180 8.96 4.75 -13.02
N VAL A 181 8.66 3.71 -12.27
CA VAL A 181 7.94 2.52 -12.75
C VAL A 181 6.44 2.75 -12.57
N ILE A 182 5.69 2.66 -13.67
CA ILE A 182 4.23 2.79 -13.68
C ILE A 182 3.62 1.39 -13.76
N VAL A 183 2.86 1.04 -12.73
CA VAL A 183 2.13 -0.23 -12.67
C VAL A 183 0.70 -0.01 -13.12
N LYS A 184 0.30 -0.74 -14.18
CA LYS A 184 -1.08 -0.67 -14.67
C LYS A 184 -2.02 -1.36 -13.70
N ASN A 185 -3.10 -0.66 -13.34
CA ASN A 185 -4.17 -1.24 -12.51
C ASN A 185 -5.01 -2.22 -13.31
N LEU A 186 -5.28 -1.91 -14.57
CA LEU A 186 -6.07 -2.76 -15.46
C LEU A 186 -5.15 -3.72 -16.22
N VAL A 187 -4.92 -4.89 -15.62
CA VAL A 187 -4.00 -5.92 -16.12
C VAL A 187 -4.51 -6.57 -17.41
N PHE A 188 -5.83 -6.68 -17.54
CA PHE A 188 -6.46 -7.23 -18.73
C PHE A 188 -7.77 -6.50 -19.04
N ALA A 189 -7.99 -6.19 -20.32
CA ALA A 189 -9.21 -5.56 -20.81
C ALA A 189 -9.44 -5.93 -22.27
N ASP A 190 -10.26 -6.93 -22.52
CA ASP A 190 -10.69 -7.31 -23.86
C ASP A 190 -12.00 -8.13 -23.84
N PHE A 191 -12.53 -8.45 -25.03
CA PHE A 191 -13.66 -9.35 -25.18
C PHE A 191 -13.25 -10.79 -24.79
N TYR A 192 -14.06 -11.43 -23.93
CA TYR A 192 -13.81 -12.82 -23.53
C TYR A 192 -15.11 -13.62 -23.43
N PRO A 193 -15.20 -14.78 -24.08
CA PRO A 193 -14.29 -15.26 -25.12
C PRO A 193 -14.17 -14.28 -26.31
N GLU A 194 -13.07 -14.34 -27.06
CA GLU A 194 -12.70 -13.35 -28.09
C GLU A 194 -13.85 -13.00 -29.06
N ASN A 195 -14.65 -13.97 -29.45
CA ASN A 195 -15.78 -13.79 -30.37
C ASN A 195 -17.10 -13.36 -29.69
N SER A 196 -17.10 -13.18 -28.38
CA SER A 196 -18.28 -12.76 -27.62
C SER A 196 -18.47 -11.23 -27.63
N ASN A 197 -19.61 -10.78 -27.11
CA ASN A 197 -19.87 -9.37 -26.82
C ASN A 197 -19.68 -9.06 -25.33
N ASN A 198 -19.04 -9.96 -24.59
CA ASN A 198 -18.79 -9.82 -23.17
C ASN A 198 -17.37 -9.30 -22.99
N VAL A 199 -17.21 -8.23 -22.23
CA VAL A 199 -15.91 -7.66 -21.87
C VAL A 199 -15.46 -8.23 -20.52
N TYR A 200 -14.21 -8.64 -20.45
CA TYR A 200 -13.56 -9.03 -19.22
C TYR A 200 -12.50 -7.99 -18.85
N LEU A 201 -12.61 -7.45 -17.64
CA LEU A 201 -11.69 -6.48 -17.05
C LEU A 201 -11.08 -7.10 -15.81
N LYS A 202 -9.74 -7.21 -15.75
CA LYS A 202 -9.04 -7.63 -14.53
C LYS A 202 -8.33 -6.44 -13.92
N LEU A 203 -8.84 -5.98 -12.78
CA LEU A 203 -8.33 -4.84 -12.03
C LEU A 203 -7.50 -5.33 -10.83
N SER A 204 -6.21 -5.02 -10.81
CA SER A 204 -5.29 -5.44 -9.75
C SER A 204 -5.24 -4.49 -8.56
N ASN A 205 -5.57 -3.20 -8.74
CA ASN A 205 -5.50 -2.18 -7.70
C ASN A 205 -6.46 -1.02 -7.98
N PHE A 206 -6.82 -0.25 -6.94
CA PHE A 206 -7.61 0.98 -7.03
C PHE A 206 -6.72 2.21 -6.81
N SER A 207 -5.66 2.38 -7.65
CA SER A 207 -4.88 3.61 -7.63
C SER A 207 -5.57 4.73 -8.42
N ARG A 208 -5.06 5.96 -8.33
CA ARG A 208 -5.67 7.16 -8.95
C ARG A 208 -5.98 7.03 -10.43
N SER A 209 -5.15 6.28 -11.18
CA SER A 209 -5.33 6.10 -12.62
C SER A 209 -6.34 4.99 -12.99
N ALA A 210 -6.75 4.14 -12.05
CA ALA A 210 -7.58 2.97 -12.34
C ALA A 210 -8.92 3.32 -13.02
N GLY A 211 -9.57 4.38 -12.58
CA GLY A 211 -10.83 4.86 -13.17
C GLY A 211 -10.67 5.31 -14.63
N ASP A 212 -9.58 5.97 -14.96
CA ASP A 212 -9.29 6.43 -16.32
C ASP A 212 -8.83 5.29 -17.22
N GLU A 213 -8.09 4.31 -16.68
CA GLU A 213 -7.71 3.10 -17.41
C GLU A 213 -8.95 2.28 -17.82
N ILE A 214 -9.91 2.10 -16.91
CA ILE A 214 -11.19 1.44 -17.20
C ILE A 214 -11.97 2.22 -18.25
N ARG A 215 -12.13 3.54 -18.07
CA ARG A 215 -12.86 4.42 -19.01
C ARG A 215 -12.28 4.34 -20.41
N SER A 216 -10.97 4.47 -20.53
CA SER A 216 -10.25 4.44 -21.81
C SER A 216 -10.36 3.09 -22.48
N SER A 217 -10.23 2.00 -21.71
CA SER A 217 -10.37 0.64 -22.24
C SER A 217 -11.78 0.32 -22.71
N LEU A 218 -12.80 0.69 -21.93
CA LEU A 218 -14.20 0.49 -22.34
C LEU A 218 -14.54 1.31 -23.58
N LYS A 219 -14.04 2.56 -23.70
CA LYS A 219 -14.21 3.37 -24.91
C LYS A 219 -13.59 2.66 -26.12
N ARG A 220 -12.32 2.26 -26.02
CA ARG A 220 -11.61 1.52 -27.08
C ARG A 220 -12.34 0.24 -27.53
N LEU A 221 -12.90 -0.51 -26.56
CA LEU A 221 -13.62 -1.75 -26.84
C LEU A 221 -15.00 -1.46 -27.48
N LYS A 222 -15.71 -0.45 -27.01
CA LYS A 222 -16.99 -0.01 -27.58
C LYS A 222 -16.86 0.45 -29.03
N ASP A 223 -15.73 1.09 -29.38
CA ASP A 223 -15.45 1.52 -30.75
C ASP A 223 -15.20 0.31 -31.70
N LYS A 224 -14.78 -0.85 -31.15
CA LYS A 224 -14.57 -2.09 -31.92
C LYS A 224 -15.87 -2.89 -32.11
N LYS A 225 -16.69 -3.00 -31.05
CA LYS A 225 -17.87 -3.88 -31.04
C LYS A 225 -18.85 -3.48 -29.93
N GLU A 226 -20.14 -3.76 -30.13
CA GLU A 226 -21.15 -3.60 -29.09
C GLU A 226 -20.81 -4.43 -27.85
N ILE A 227 -20.85 -3.81 -26.67
CA ILE A 227 -20.65 -4.46 -25.37
C ILE A 227 -22.02 -4.83 -24.81
N LYS A 228 -22.28 -6.12 -24.55
CA LYS A 228 -23.52 -6.62 -23.94
C LYS A 228 -23.41 -6.86 -22.45
N SER A 229 -22.23 -7.26 -21.98
CA SER A 229 -21.97 -7.45 -20.56
C SER A 229 -20.51 -7.16 -20.21
N ILE A 230 -20.27 -6.89 -18.93
CA ILE A 230 -18.93 -6.63 -18.38
C ILE A 230 -18.75 -7.53 -17.16
N VAL A 231 -17.63 -8.24 -17.12
CA VAL A 231 -17.13 -8.95 -15.95
C VAL A 231 -15.96 -8.16 -15.39
N LEU A 232 -16.09 -7.66 -14.16
CA LEU A 232 -15.00 -7.02 -13.44
C LEU A 232 -14.40 -8.05 -12.46
N ASP A 233 -13.19 -8.51 -12.75
CA ASP A 233 -12.46 -9.45 -11.89
C ASP A 233 -11.55 -8.67 -10.90
N LEU A 234 -11.86 -8.83 -9.61
CA LEU A 234 -11.13 -8.24 -8.49
C LEU A 234 -10.35 -9.30 -7.70
N ARG A 235 -10.21 -10.51 -8.21
CA ARG A 235 -9.45 -11.57 -7.52
C ARG A 235 -7.98 -11.20 -7.43
N GLY A 236 -7.44 -11.23 -6.19
CA GLY A 236 -6.08 -10.80 -5.90
C GLY A 236 -5.90 -9.27 -5.83
N ASN A 237 -6.99 -8.49 -5.88
CA ASN A 237 -6.95 -7.04 -5.67
C ASN A 237 -6.96 -6.75 -4.17
N PRO A 238 -5.93 -6.10 -3.60
CA PRO A 238 -5.87 -5.78 -2.16
C PRO A 238 -6.71 -4.55 -1.77
N GLY A 239 -7.29 -3.84 -2.75
CA GLY A 239 -8.01 -2.59 -2.54
C GLY A 239 -7.29 -1.39 -3.15
N GLY A 240 -7.27 -0.27 -2.42
CA GLY A 240 -6.69 1.01 -2.81
C GLY A 240 -7.53 2.19 -2.35
N LEU A 241 -7.60 3.25 -3.12
CA LEU A 241 -8.30 4.49 -2.79
C LEU A 241 -9.82 4.31 -2.85
N LEU A 242 -10.52 4.68 -1.77
CA LEU A 242 -11.97 4.55 -1.66
C LEU A 242 -12.72 5.44 -2.68
N ASP A 243 -12.26 6.65 -2.88
CA ASP A 243 -12.81 7.59 -3.86
C ASP A 243 -12.71 7.06 -5.30
N VAL A 244 -11.62 6.37 -5.62
CA VAL A 244 -11.44 5.68 -6.92
C VAL A 244 -12.39 4.49 -7.06
N ALA A 245 -12.61 3.74 -5.99
CA ALA A 245 -13.58 2.65 -6.01
C ALA A 245 -15.01 3.17 -6.26
N VAL A 246 -15.38 4.28 -5.61
CA VAL A 246 -16.66 4.97 -5.84
C VAL A 246 -16.75 5.48 -7.29
N ASP A 247 -15.72 6.18 -7.80
CA ASP A 247 -15.69 6.65 -9.20
C ASP A 247 -15.86 5.50 -10.21
N ILE A 248 -15.26 4.35 -9.94
CA ILE A 248 -15.43 3.16 -10.80
C ILE A 248 -16.85 2.62 -10.70
N CYS A 249 -17.44 2.52 -9.50
CA CYS A 249 -18.84 2.10 -9.34
C CYS A 249 -19.80 3.03 -10.10
N ASP A 250 -19.60 4.34 -10.03
CA ASP A 250 -20.42 5.35 -10.71
C ASP A 250 -20.40 5.20 -12.25
N LYS A 251 -19.39 4.54 -12.82
CA LYS A 251 -19.35 4.26 -14.26
C LYS A 251 -20.33 3.16 -14.68
N PHE A 252 -20.74 2.29 -13.76
CA PHE A 252 -21.62 1.16 -14.01
C PHE A 252 -23.04 1.36 -13.45
N LEU A 253 -23.20 2.22 -12.46
CA LEU A 253 -24.48 2.50 -11.82
C LEU A 253 -25.16 3.72 -12.43
N LYS A 254 -26.50 3.72 -12.46
CA LYS A 254 -27.27 4.93 -12.80
C LYS A 254 -27.22 5.93 -11.63
N LYS A 255 -27.13 7.22 -11.93
CA LYS A 255 -27.03 8.32 -10.95
C LYS A 255 -28.19 8.45 -9.94
N ASP A 256 -29.21 7.63 -10.02
CA ASP A 256 -30.46 7.74 -9.26
C ASP A 256 -30.71 6.53 -8.32
N LEU A 257 -29.63 5.93 -7.80
CA LEU A 257 -29.71 4.88 -6.75
C LEU A 257 -29.12 5.40 -5.46
#